data_e6b5d05c675a2d06e0b912045d811ae4
#
_entry.id   e6b5d05c675a2d06e0b912045d811ae4
#
_cell.length_a   1.000
_cell.length_b   1.000
_cell.length_c   1.000
_cell.angle_alpha   90.00
_cell.angle_beta   90.00
_cell.angle_gamma   90.00
#
_symmetry.space_group_name_H-M   'P 1'
#
loop_
_entity.id
_entity.type
_entity.pdbx_description
1 polymer ?
#
loop_
_entity_poly.entity_id
_entity_poly.type
_entity_poly.pdbx_seq_one_letter_code
_entity_poly.pdbx_strand_id
1 'polypeptide(L)' 'MTELIPITEIREALQDRRITVVAEKCGLSHPTVKQVQLGNEQISLTTWKKLSEYLKEPE' A
#
# COMPACT_ATOMS: atom_id res chain seq x y z
N MET A 1 4.17 -16.25 -7.07
CA MET A 1 5.09 -15.20 -6.64
C MET A 1 4.47 -13.84 -6.84
N THR A 2 4.44 -13.02 -5.81
CA THR A 2 3.84 -11.70 -5.90
C THR A 2 4.85 -10.71 -6.45
N GLU A 3 4.52 -10.06 -7.55
CA GLU A 3 5.35 -9.01 -8.09
C GLU A 3 5.07 -7.72 -7.32
N LEU A 4 6.14 -7.00 -7.01
CA LEU A 4 5.99 -5.74 -6.31
C LEU A 4 5.59 -4.64 -7.29
N ILE A 5 4.54 -3.92 -6.93
CA ILE A 5 4.10 -2.78 -7.72
C ILE A 5 5.02 -1.60 -7.43
N PRO A 6 5.42 -0.82 -8.45
CA PRO A 6 6.26 0.36 -8.21
C PRO A 6 5.63 1.28 -7.17
N ILE A 7 6.46 1.87 -6.32
CA ILE A 7 5.99 2.76 -5.27
C ILE A 7 5.13 3.89 -5.84
N THR A 8 5.50 4.41 -7.00
CA THR A 8 4.75 5.49 -7.63
C THR A 8 3.31 5.08 -7.91
N GLU A 9 3.12 3.87 -8.42
CA GLU A 9 1.79 3.36 -8.71
C GLU A 9 1.00 3.10 -7.45
N ILE A 10 1.66 2.58 -6.42
CA ILE A 10 1.01 2.36 -5.13
C ILE A 10 0.54 3.69 -4.56
N ARG A 11 1.38 4.71 -4.61
CA ARG A 11 1.03 6.03 -4.10
C ARG A 11 -0.18 6.59 -4.84
N GLU A 12 -0.20 6.49 -6.15
CA GLU A 12 -1.32 6.98 -6.94
C GLU A 12 -2.60 6.22 -6.63
N ALA A 13 -2.50 4.91 -6.50
CA ALA A 13 -3.67 4.09 -6.17
C ALA A 13 -4.23 4.46 -4.80
N LEU A 14 -3.37 4.78 -3.84
CA LEU A 14 -3.80 5.15 -2.51
C LEU A 14 -4.51 6.50 -2.47
N GLN A 15 -4.26 7.36 -3.45
CA GLN A 15 -4.95 8.65 -3.52
C GLN A 15 -6.45 8.48 -3.74
N ASP A 16 -6.85 7.41 -4.41
CA ASP A 16 -8.25 7.14 -4.70
C ASP A 16 -8.90 6.21 -3.68
N ARG A 17 -8.17 5.82 -2.65
CA ARG A 17 -8.65 4.86 -1.68
C ARG A 17 -8.59 5.44 -0.28
N ARG A 18 -9.44 4.90 0.59
CA ARG A 18 -9.42 5.30 2.00
C ARG A 18 -8.30 4.57 2.70
N ILE A 19 -7.39 5.32 3.29
CA ILE A 19 -6.25 4.75 4.00
C ILE A 19 -6.70 3.81 5.12
N THR A 20 -7.75 4.18 5.84
CA THR A 20 -8.27 3.35 6.93
C THR A 20 -8.64 1.95 6.44
N VAL A 21 -9.35 1.89 5.31
CA VAL A 21 -9.77 0.61 4.74
C VAL A 21 -8.56 -0.18 4.25
N VAL A 22 -7.64 0.49 3.56
CA VAL A 22 -6.44 -0.16 3.06
C VAL A 22 -5.62 -0.74 4.20
N ALA A 23 -5.44 0.03 5.27
CA ALA A 23 -4.67 -0.43 6.42
C ALA A 23 -5.32 -1.66 7.06
N GLU A 24 -6.64 -1.66 7.21
CA GLU A 24 -7.36 -2.80 7.77
C GLU A 24 -7.22 -4.04 6.89
N LYS A 25 -7.43 -3.88 5.59
CA LYS A 25 -7.36 -5.00 4.67
C LYS A 25 -5.96 -5.59 4.57
N CYS A 26 -4.95 -4.74 4.64
CA CYS A 26 -3.56 -5.18 4.57
C CYS A 26 -2.99 -5.64 5.91
N GLY A 27 -3.69 -5.35 6.99
CA GLY A 27 -3.17 -5.65 8.32
C GLY A 27 -2.02 -4.73 8.70
N LEU A 28 -2.04 -3.51 8.20
CA LEU A 28 -1.02 -2.50 8.49
C LEU A 28 -1.61 -1.41 9.38
N SER A 29 -0.72 -0.63 10.00
CA SER A 29 -1.17 0.49 10.79
C SER A 29 -1.52 1.66 9.88
N HIS A 30 -2.44 2.50 10.33
CA HIS A 30 -2.85 3.67 9.58
C HIS A 30 -1.67 4.60 9.23
N PRO A 31 -0.80 4.93 10.20
CA PRO A 31 0.37 5.78 9.89
C PRO A 31 1.29 5.19 8.82
N THR A 32 1.43 3.86 8.81
CA THR A 32 2.29 3.19 7.83
C THR A 32 1.76 3.41 6.42
N VAL A 33 0.47 3.20 6.22
CA VAL A 33 -0.14 3.38 4.91
C VAL A 33 -0.13 4.86 4.51
N LYS A 34 -0.36 5.73 5.47
CA LYS A 34 -0.33 7.17 5.20
C LYS A 34 1.04 7.64 4.73
N GLN A 35 2.11 7.11 5.30
CA GLN A 35 3.45 7.46 4.87
C GLN A 35 3.67 7.10 3.40
N VAL A 36 3.19 5.94 3.00
CA VAL A 36 3.30 5.52 1.60
C VAL A 36 2.49 6.45 0.70
N GLN A 37 1.30 6.83 1.14
CA GLN A 37 0.46 7.74 0.39
C GLN A 37 1.13 9.11 0.20
N LEU A 38 1.88 9.55 1.20
CA LEU A 38 2.58 10.84 1.14
C LEU A 38 3.84 10.79 0.26
N GLY A 39 4.21 9.61 -0.20
CA GLY A 39 5.35 9.46 -1.08
C GLY A 39 6.61 8.99 -0.42
N ASN A 40 6.53 8.49 0.82
CA ASN A 40 7.69 7.93 1.49
C ASN A 40 8.07 6.61 0.82
N GLU A 41 9.27 6.56 0.28
CA GLU A 41 9.76 5.37 -0.40
C GLU A 41 10.49 4.42 0.54
N GLN A 42 10.73 4.85 1.78
CA GLN A 42 11.41 4.03 2.76
C GLN A 42 10.42 3.18 3.55
N ILE A 43 9.85 2.20 2.89
CA ILE A 43 8.94 1.27 3.53
C ILE A 43 9.57 -0.12 3.54
N SER A 44 9.15 -0.94 4.51
CA SER A 44 9.68 -2.29 4.61
C SER A 44 9.17 -3.13 3.44
N LEU A 45 9.93 -4.15 3.09
CA LEU A 45 9.54 -5.06 2.02
C LEU A 45 8.21 -5.73 2.35
N THR A 46 7.99 -6.06 3.62
CA THR A 46 6.74 -6.66 4.05
C THR A 46 5.55 -5.74 3.76
N THR A 47 5.68 -4.46 4.09
CA THR A 47 4.63 -3.47 3.81
C THR A 47 4.39 -3.35 2.32
N TRP A 48 5.46 -3.28 1.55
CA TRP A 48 5.38 -3.19 0.09
C TRP A 48 4.66 -4.39 -0.49
N LYS A 49 5.00 -5.59 -0.04
CA LYS A 49 4.34 -6.81 -0.51
C LYS A 49 2.85 -6.80 -0.20
N LYS A 50 2.50 -6.44 1.02
CA LYS A 50 1.10 -6.40 1.43
C LYS A 50 0.28 -5.43 0.59
N LEU A 51 0.83 -4.25 0.35
CA LEU A 51 0.14 -3.26 -0.48
C LEU A 51 0.03 -3.73 -1.93
N SER A 52 1.09 -4.34 -2.45
CA SER A 52 1.05 -4.85 -3.82
C SER A 52 0.01 -5.93 -3.99
N GLU A 53 -0.07 -6.85 -3.04
CA GLU A 53 -1.06 -7.92 -3.09
C GLU A 53 -2.49 -7.36 -3.02
N TYR A 54 -2.70 -6.39 -2.14
CA TYR A 54 -4.01 -5.77 -1.99
C TYR A 54 -4.46 -5.10 -3.29
N LEU A 55 -3.54 -4.38 -3.93
CA LEU A 55 -3.87 -3.64 -5.15
C LEU A 55 -4.01 -4.54 -6.37
N LYS A 56 -3.37 -5.68 -6.36
CA LYS A 56 -3.45 -6.63 -7.48
C LYS A 56 -4.71 -7.48 -7.44
N GLU A 57 -5.28 -7.66 -6.27
CA GLU A 57 -6.48 -8.48 -6.13
C GLU A 57 -7.69 -7.58 -5.93
N PRO A 58 -8.38 -7.23 -7.02
CA PRO A 58 -9.62 -6.46 -6.89
C PRO A 58 -10.67 -7.34 -6.24
N GLU A 59 -11.40 -6.76 -5.35
CA GLU A 59 -12.50 -7.48 -4.71
C GLU A 59 -13.69 -7.56 -5.61
#